data_940d0317be070ed3efb31493bf63a4d3
#
_entry.id   940d0317be070ed3efb31493bf63a4d3
#
_cell.length_a   1.000
_cell.length_b   1.000
_cell.length_c   1.000
_cell.angle_alpha   90.00
_cell.angle_beta   90.00
_cell.angle_gamma   90.00
#
_symmetry.space_group_name_H-M   'P 1'
#
loop_
_entity.id
_entity.type
_entity.pdbx_description
1 polymer ?
#
loop_
_entity_poly.entity_id
_entity_poly.type
_entity_poly.pdbx_seq_one_letter_code
_entity_poly.pdbx_strand_id
1 'polypeptide(L)'
;MSDKRKRYILPEEEIPHYWYNIQADMVNKPMPPLHPGTKQPLKAEDLYPIFAKELCHQELNQTDAWIEIPEEVREMYKDYRSTPLVRAYGLEKALGTPAHIYFKNESVSPIGSHKLNSALAQAYYCKEEGVTNVTTETGAGQWGAALSYAAKVFGLEAAVYQVKISYEQKPYRRSIMQTFGAQVTPSPSMSTRAGKDILTAHPTYQGSLGTAISEAIELAQMTPNCKYTLGSVLSHVTLHQTIIGLEAEKQMEMAGEYPDVVIGCFGGGSNFGGISFPFMRHNILEGKKTRFVAAEPASCPKLTRGKFQYDFGDEAGYTPLLPMFTLGHNFAPAHIHAGGLRYHGAGVIVSQLLKDNLMEAVDIQQLESFEAGCLFAQMEGIIPAPESCHAIAAAVREANKCKETGEEKVILFNLSGHGLIDMASYDKYLAGDLVNYSLTDEDIQKNLDEIGDLAK
;
A
#
# COMPACT_ATOMS: atom_id res chain seq x y z
N MET A 1 37.52 15.48 4.94
CA MET A 1 36.12 14.99 5.05
C MET A 1 36.00 13.82 4.09
N SER A 2 35.69 12.62 4.56
CA SER A 2 35.45 11.49 3.65
C SER A 2 34.27 11.87 2.75
N ASP A 3 34.42 11.63 1.47
CA ASP A 3 33.40 11.88 0.44
C ASP A 3 32.24 10.85 0.63
N LYS A 4 31.42 11.10 1.68
CA LYS A 4 30.30 10.22 2.05
C LYS A 4 29.15 10.50 1.11
N ARG A 5 29.02 9.68 0.06
CA ARG A 5 27.87 9.72 -0.84
C ARG A 5 26.57 9.53 -0.04
N LYS A 6 25.61 10.44 -0.22
CA LYS A 6 24.32 10.41 0.48
C LYS A 6 23.18 9.87 -0.38
N ARG A 7 23.22 10.10 -1.71
CA ARG A 7 22.13 9.78 -2.65
C ARG A 7 22.62 8.88 -3.77
N TYR A 8 21.83 7.87 -4.08
CA TYR A 8 22.07 6.91 -5.15
C TYR A 8 20.88 6.96 -6.10
N ILE A 9 21.13 7.23 -7.38
CA ILE A 9 20.14 7.36 -8.44
C ILE A 9 20.67 6.55 -9.61
N LEU A 10 19.83 5.72 -10.21
CA LEU A 10 20.15 4.99 -11.44
C LEU A 10 19.92 5.91 -12.65
N PRO A 11 20.70 5.79 -13.72
CA PRO A 11 20.41 6.41 -15.01
C PRO A 11 19.16 5.77 -15.64
N GLU A 12 18.55 6.46 -16.61
CA GLU A 12 17.28 6.02 -17.22
C GLU A 12 17.37 4.64 -17.86
N GLU A 13 18.48 4.30 -18.47
CA GLU A 13 18.73 3.01 -19.12
C GLU A 13 18.78 1.83 -18.14
N GLU A 14 18.92 2.10 -16.84
CA GLU A 14 18.93 1.11 -15.78
C GLU A 14 17.58 0.95 -15.06
N ILE A 15 16.56 1.72 -15.45
CA ILE A 15 15.20 1.52 -14.95
C ILE A 15 14.75 0.10 -15.31
N PRO A 16 14.18 -0.67 -14.37
CA PRO A 16 13.77 -2.04 -14.63
C PRO A 16 12.82 -2.18 -15.82
N HIS A 17 13.06 -3.18 -16.67
CA HIS A 17 12.20 -3.52 -17.80
C HIS A 17 11.11 -4.53 -17.44
N TYR A 18 11.20 -5.17 -16.28
CA TYR A 18 10.29 -6.19 -15.77
C TYR A 18 9.89 -5.88 -14.33
N TRP A 19 8.67 -6.23 -13.97
CA TRP A 19 8.27 -6.39 -12.60
C TRP A 19 8.60 -7.81 -12.13
N TYR A 20 8.81 -7.98 -10.83
CA TYR A 20 9.10 -9.27 -10.22
C TYR A 20 7.87 -9.83 -9.50
N ASN A 21 7.45 -11.02 -9.92
CA ASN A 21 6.37 -11.78 -9.31
C ASN A 21 6.94 -12.84 -8.35
N ILE A 22 6.96 -12.54 -7.07
CA ILE A 22 7.47 -13.44 -6.04
C ILE A 22 6.71 -14.77 -5.99
N GLN A 23 5.44 -14.82 -6.41
CA GLN A 23 4.65 -16.04 -6.37
C GLN A 23 5.31 -17.19 -7.16
N ALA A 24 6.04 -16.88 -8.24
CA ALA A 24 6.73 -17.88 -9.02
C ALA A 24 7.81 -18.64 -8.20
N ASP A 25 8.45 -17.96 -7.27
CA ASP A 25 9.57 -18.49 -6.49
C ASP A 25 9.18 -18.94 -5.07
N MET A 26 7.95 -18.65 -4.62
CA MET A 26 7.45 -19.11 -3.31
C MET A 26 7.33 -20.62 -3.27
N VAL A 27 7.78 -21.27 -2.19
CA VAL A 27 7.64 -22.70 -1.95
C VAL A 27 6.17 -23.07 -1.77
N ASN A 28 5.47 -22.37 -0.90
CA ASN A 28 4.03 -22.51 -0.71
C ASN A 28 3.31 -21.40 -1.47
N LYS A 29 2.61 -21.76 -2.54
CA LYS A 29 1.80 -20.82 -3.28
C LYS A 29 0.61 -20.35 -2.43
N PRO A 30 0.17 -19.09 -2.57
CA PRO A 30 -1.07 -18.65 -1.93
C PRO A 30 -2.26 -19.50 -2.35
N MET A 31 -3.19 -19.73 -1.42
CA MET A 31 -4.47 -20.35 -1.76
C MET A 31 -5.22 -19.48 -2.78
N PRO A 32 -5.99 -20.06 -3.71
CA PRO A 32 -6.70 -19.32 -4.74
C PRO A 32 -7.79 -18.43 -4.13
N PRO A 33 -8.04 -17.24 -4.66
CA PRO A 33 -9.26 -16.51 -4.41
C PRO A 33 -10.49 -17.33 -4.81
N LEU A 34 -11.61 -17.17 -4.09
CA LEU A 34 -12.85 -17.90 -4.37
C LEU A 34 -13.94 -17.00 -4.91
N HIS A 35 -14.72 -17.53 -5.83
CA HIS A 35 -15.92 -16.86 -6.32
C HIS A 35 -16.96 -16.74 -5.18
N PRO A 36 -17.50 -15.55 -4.90
CA PRO A 36 -18.35 -15.31 -3.74
C PRO A 36 -19.60 -16.18 -3.69
N GLY A 37 -20.20 -16.48 -4.85
CA GLY A 37 -21.44 -17.25 -4.93
C GLY A 37 -21.21 -18.76 -4.97
N THR A 38 -20.19 -19.23 -5.72
CA THR A 38 -19.97 -20.69 -5.93
C THR A 38 -18.94 -21.30 -4.99
N LYS A 39 -18.13 -20.49 -4.31
CA LYS A 39 -17.00 -20.91 -3.46
C LYS A 39 -15.92 -21.71 -4.20
N GLN A 40 -15.95 -21.72 -5.52
CA GLN A 40 -14.92 -22.36 -6.33
C GLN A 40 -13.75 -21.42 -6.59
N PRO A 41 -12.53 -21.93 -6.81
CA PRO A 41 -11.39 -21.12 -7.22
C PRO A 41 -11.71 -20.25 -8.42
N LEU A 42 -11.35 -18.96 -8.36
CA LEU A 42 -11.56 -18.02 -9.43
C LEU A 42 -10.72 -18.33 -10.67
N LYS A 43 -11.32 -18.08 -11.82
CA LYS A 43 -10.61 -17.95 -13.10
C LYS A 43 -10.50 -16.49 -13.48
N ALA A 44 -9.58 -16.16 -14.40
CA ALA A 44 -9.39 -14.78 -14.85
C ALA A 44 -10.68 -14.17 -15.43
N GLU A 45 -11.47 -14.99 -16.13
CA GLU A 45 -12.72 -14.58 -16.76
C GLU A 45 -13.78 -14.12 -15.73
N ASP A 46 -13.76 -14.67 -14.52
CA ASP A 46 -14.68 -14.29 -13.44
C ASP A 46 -14.44 -12.84 -12.96
N LEU A 47 -13.23 -12.33 -13.18
CA LEU A 47 -12.80 -10.96 -12.80
C LEU A 47 -12.98 -9.94 -13.93
N TYR A 48 -13.14 -10.36 -15.19
CA TYR A 48 -13.28 -9.45 -16.35
C TYR A 48 -14.42 -8.43 -16.23
N PRO A 49 -15.54 -8.71 -15.57
CA PRO A 49 -16.56 -7.68 -15.37
C PRO A 49 -16.10 -6.50 -14.51
N ILE A 50 -15.07 -6.68 -13.68
CA ILE A 50 -14.59 -5.69 -12.70
C ILE A 50 -13.29 -5.03 -13.17
N PHE A 51 -12.30 -5.84 -13.57
CA PHE A 51 -10.94 -5.37 -13.90
C PHE A 51 -10.61 -5.53 -15.39
N ALA A 52 -9.60 -4.82 -15.87
CA ALA A 52 -9.03 -5.07 -17.19
C ALA A 52 -8.45 -6.50 -17.26
N LYS A 53 -8.56 -7.16 -18.42
CA LYS A 53 -8.24 -8.58 -18.59
C LYS A 53 -6.80 -8.93 -18.22
N GLU A 54 -5.85 -8.10 -18.65
CA GLU A 54 -4.45 -8.34 -18.33
C GLU A 54 -4.19 -8.28 -16.82
N LEU A 55 -4.83 -7.36 -16.11
CA LEU A 55 -4.74 -7.30 -14.65
C LEU A 55 -5.28 -8.56 -13.98
N CYS A 56 -6.34 -9.18 -14.55
CA CYS A 56 -6.88 -10.44 -14.06
C CYS A 56 -5.91 -11.60 -14.26
N HIS A 57 -5.20 -11.63 -15.38
CA HIS A 57 -4.15 -12.62 -15.64
C HIS A 57 -2.96 -12.44 -14.68
N GLN A 58 -2.51 -11.22 -14.48
CA GLN A 58 -1.44 -10.90 -13.52
C GLN A 58 -1.85 -11.23 -12.07
N GLU A 59 -3.11 -11.01 -11.70
CA GLU A 59 -3.63 -11.32 -10.36
C GLU A 59 -3.49 -12.80 -10.01
N LEU A 60 -3.76 -13.68 -10.97
CA LEU A 60 -3.76 -15.14 -10.78
C LEU A 60 -2.46 -15.82 -11.25
N ASN A 61 -1.48 -15.07 -11.73
CA ASN A 61 -0.22 -15.62 -12.22
C ASN A 61 0.68 -16.07 -11.06
N GLN A 62 0.90 -17.37 -10.96
CA GLN A 62 1.77 -17.99 -9.95
C GLN A 62 3.01 -18.65 -10.56
N THR A 63 3.26 -18.49 -11.87
CA THR A 63 4.29 -19.22 -12.62
C THR A 63 5.39 -18.36 -13.19
N ASP A 64 5.04 -17.18 -13.70
CA ASP A 64 6.02 -16.33 -14.38
C ASP A 64 6.65 -15.36 -13.38
N ALA A 65 7.95 -15.51 -13.15
CA ALA A 65 8.69 -14.69 -12.19
C ALA A 65 8.89 -13.25 -12.68
N TRP A 66 8.96 -13.04 -13.99
CA TRP A 66 9.25 -11.75 -14.60
C TRP A 66 8.15 -11.36 -15.58
N ILE A 67 7.48 -10.24 -15.29
CA ILE A 67 6.42 -9.70 -16.14
C ILE A 67 6.96 -8.42 -16.79
N GLU A 68 6.93 -8.37 -18.12
CA GLU A 68 7.44 -7.22 -18.87
C GLU A 68 6.62 -5.96 -18.58
N ILE A 69 7.32 -4.86 -18.34
CA ILE A 69 6.71 -3.53 -18.21
C ILE A 69 6.45 -2.96 -19.59
N PRO A 70 5.21 -2.66 -19.97
CA PRO A 70 4.91 -2.07 -21.27
C PRO A 70 5.75 -0.82 -21.54
N GLU A 71 6.13 -0.62 -22.79
CA GLU A 71 7.01 0.50 -23.20
C GLU A 71 6.40 1.85 -22.80
N GLU A 72 5.11 2.06 -23.02
CA GLU A 72 4.41 3.30 -22.68
C GLU A 72 4.41 3.55 -21.16
N VAL A 73 4.31 2.50 -20.35
CA VAL A 73 4.42 2.62 -18.89
C VAL A 73 5.86 2.97 -18.49
N ARG A 74 6.87 2.38 -19.14
CA ARG A 74 8.29 2.72 -18.90
C ARG A 74 8.61 4.16 -19.30
N GLU A 75 8.05 4.67 -20.40
CA GLU A 75 8.20 6.07 -20.77
C GLU A 75 7.64 7.00 -19.69
N MET A 76 6.47 6.69 -19.12
CA MET A 76 5.92 7.47 -18.01
C MET A 76 6.76 7.35 -16.73
N TYR A 77 7.39 6.21 -16.51
CA TYR A 77 8.31 6.04 -15.40
C TYR A 77 9.55 6.94 -15.50
N LYS A 78 10.07 7.24 -16.68
CA LYS A 78 11.22 8.13 -16.86
C LYS A 78 10.99 9.55 -16.33
N ASP A 79 9.73 10.00 -16.22
CA ASP A 79 9.41 11.34 -15.68
C ASP A 79 9.86 11.50 -14.20
N TYR A 80 10.01 10.40 -13.43
CA TYR A 80 10.33 10.49 -12.00
C TYR A 80 11.20 9.35 -11.45
N ARG A 81 11.43 8.29 -12.21
CA ARG A 81 12.29 7.17 -11.81
C ARG A 81 13.67 7.31 -12.45
N SER A 82 14.71 6.77 -11.84
CA SER A 82 14.70 6.03 -10.58
C SER A 82 14.48 6.98 -9.40
N THR A 83 13.64 6.55 -8.43
CA THR A 83 13.53 7.32 -7.20
C THR A 83 14.81 7.17 -6.37
N PRO A 84 15.25 8.20 -5.62
CA PRO A 84 16.51 8.14 -4.89
C PRO A 84 16.50 7.10 -3.77
N LEU A 85 17.59 6.35 -3.63
CA LEU A 85 17.98 5.75 -2.36
C LEU A 85 18.85 6.74 -1.59
N VAL A 86 18.53 6.99 -0.34
CA VAL A 86 19.20 8.01 0.47
C VAL A 86 19.67 7.41 1.80
N ARG A 87 20.92 7.67 2.17
CA ARG A 87 21.40 7.34 3.51
C ARG A 87 21.03 8.45 4.50
N ALA A 88 20.39 8.07 5.59
CA ALA A 88 19.85 8.97 6.60
C ALA A 88 20.90 9.34 7.68
N TYR A 89 22.02 9.93 7.28
CA TYR A 89 23.10 10.30 8.20
C TYR A 89 22.66 11.22 9.35
N GLY A 90 21.66 12.10 9.10
CA GLY A 90 21.10 12.96 10.14
C GLY A 90 20.38 12.17 11.20
N LEU A 91 19.56 11.22 10.78
CA LEU A 91 18.80 10.34 11.67
C LEU A 91 19.76 9.40 12.45
N GLU A 92 20.75 8.77 11.79
CA GLU A 92 21.78 7.94 12.44
C GLU A 92 22.47 8.71 13.58
N LYS A 93 22.89 9.94 13.29
CA LYS A 93 23.56 10.80 14.27
C LYS A 93 22.63 11.18 15.42
N ALA A 94 21.37 11.53 15.15
CA ALA A 94 20.41 11.92 16.18
C ALA A 94 20.11 10.78 17.15
N LEU A 95 20.00 9.54 16.61
CA LEU A 95 19.79 8.33 17.41
C LEU A 95 21.05 7.88 18.15
N GLY A 96 22.24 8.25 17.68
CA GLY A 96 23.51 7.80 18.22
C GLY A 96 23.67 6.27 18.06
N THR A 97 23.23 5.73 16.93
CA THR A 97 23.25 4.31 16.60
C THR A 97 24.44 3.96 15.70
N PRO A 98 25.01 2.76 15.79
CA PRO A 98 25.95 2.24 14.80
C PRO A 98 25.28 1.77 13.51
N ALA A 99 23.96 1.66 13.47
CA ALA A 99 23.22 1.20 12.30
C ALA A 99 23.38 2.16 11.10
N HIS A 100 23.42 1.57 9.90
CA HIS A 100 23.37 2.28 8.64
C HIS A 100 21.92 2.34 8.15
N ILE A 101 21.31 3.54 8.13
CA ILE A 101 19.90 3.70 7.81
C ILE A 101 19.75 4.27 6.39
N TYR A 102 19.04 3.54 5.53
CA TYR A 102 18.69 3.96 4.17
C TYR A 102 17.19 4.08 4.01
N PHE A 103 16.76 5.03 3.20
CA PHE A 103 15.37 5.08 2.75
C PHE A 103 15.26 5.21 1.24
N LYS A 104 14.37 4.41 0.67
CA LYS A 104 13.94 4.54 -0.73
C LYS A 104 12.89 5.62 -0.80
N ASN A 105 13.14 6.68 -1.54
CA ASN A 105 12.32 7.90 -1.50
C ASN A 105 11.27 7.94 -2.60
N GLU A 106 10.11 7.32 -2.38
CA GLU A 106 8.96 7.35 -3.31
C GLU A 106 8.15 8.66 -3.21
N SER A 107 8.50 9.57 -2.31
CA SER A 107 7.82 10.86 -2.15
C SER A 107 8.08 11.86 -3.29
N VAL A 108 9.06 11.56 -4.14
CA VAL A 108 9.46 12.44 -5.27
C VAL A 108 8.61 12.26 -6.53
N SER A 109 7.71 11.28 -6.56
CA SER A 109 6.79 11.11 -7.69
C SER A 109 5.88 12.34 -7.89
N PRO A 110 5.33 12.57 -9.08
CA PRO A 110 4.44 13.72 -9.37
C PRO A 110 3.26 13.89 -8.40
N ILE A 111 2.82 12.78 -7.81
CA ILE A 111 1.70 12.79 -6.83
C ILE A 111 2.17 12.63 -5.38
N GLY A 112 3.48 12.58 -5.16
CA GLY A 112 4.10 12.52 -3.83
C GLY A 112 3.98 11.18 -3.12
N SER A 113 3.76 10.05 -3.82
CA SER A 113 3.71 8.72 -3.24
C SER A 113 4.00 7.60 -4.25
N HIS A 114 4.34 6.39 -3.75
CA HIS A 114 4.58 5.16 -4.53
C HIS A 114 3.39 4.70 -5.37
N LYS A 115 2.17 5.16 -5.07
CA LYS A 115 0.94 4.64 -5.69
C LYS A 115 0.89 4.89 -7.20
N LEU A 116 1.59 5.90 -7.69
CA LEU A 116 1.64 6.21 -9.12
C LEU A 116 2.19 5.04 -9.96
N ASN A 117 3.11 4.25 -9.41
CA ASN A 117 3.69 3.11 -10.13
C ASN A 117 2.62 2.14 -10.65
N SER A 118 1.68 1.75 -9.79
CA SER A 118 0.60 0.86 -10.18
C SER A 118 -0.53 1.58 -10.91
N ALA A 119 -0.80 2.85 -10.60
CA ALA A 119 -1.85 3.60 -11.27
C ALA A 119 -1.59 3.75 -12.77
N LEU A 120 -0.34 4.01 -13.16
CA LEU A 120 0.06 4.08 -14.57
C LEU A 120 -0.15 2.74 -15.28
N ALA A 121 0.28 1.63 -14.66
CA ALA A 121 0.10 0.30 -15.24
C ALA A 121 -1.38 -0.07 -15.41
N GLN A 122 -2.20 0.16 -14.37
CA GLN A 122 -3.64 -0.14 -14.43
C GLN A 122 -4.37 0.71 -15.48
N ALA A 123 -4.08 2.01 -15.53
CA ALA A 123 -4.67 2.90 -16.52
C ALA A 123 -4.25 2.52 -17.96
N TYR A 124 -2.99 2.15 -18.16
CA TYR A 124 -2.49 1.64 -19.43
C TYR A 124 -3.29 0.42 -19.91
N TYR A 125 -3.42 -0.62 -19.07
CA TYR A 125 -4.15 -1.84 -19.43
C TYR A 125 -5.65 -1.60 -19.65
N CYS A 126 -6.25 -0.66 -18.93
CA CYS A 126 -7.61 -0.22 -19.20
C CYS A 126 -7.71 0.42 -20.61
N LYS A 127 -6.80 1.33 -20.95
CA LYS A 127 -6.76 1.97 -22.28
C LYS A 127 -6.60 0.94 -23.39
N GLU A 128 -5.68 -0.02 -23.25
CA GLU A 128 -5.41 -1.06 -24.26
C GLU A 128 -6.64 -1.97 -24.48
N GLU A 129 -7.49 -2.17 -23.48
CA GLU A 129 -8.75 -2.89 -23.60
C GLU A 129 -9.89 -2.04 -24.22
N GLY A 130 -9.66 -0.77 -24.50
CA GLY A 130 -10.67 0.17 -25.03
C GLY A 130 -11.63 0.70 -23.97
N VAL A 131 -11.24 0.63 -22.69
CA VAL A 131 -11.97 1.25 -21.57
C VAL A 131 -11.91 2.76 -21.70
N THR A 132 -13.00 3.44 -21.39
CA THR A 132 -13.08 4.91 -21.43
C THR A 132 -13.23 5.53 -20.04
N ASN A 133 -13.69 4.75 -19.07
CA ASN A 133 -13.95 5.20 -17.71
C ASN A 133 -13.31 4.27 -16.69
N VAL A 134 -12.73 4.83 -15.65
CA VAL A 134 -12.22 4.07 -14.51
C VAL A 134 -12.83 4.56 -13.21
N THR A 135 -13.13 3.62 -12.31
CA THR A 135 -13.62 3.93 -10.97
C THR A 135 -12.62 3.44 -9.93
N THR A 136 -12.64 4.07 -8.78
CA THR A 136 -11.86 3.61 -7.63
C THR A 136 -12.39 4.18 -6.32
N GLU A 137 -11.93 3.57 -5.23
CA GLU A 137 -12.01 4.13 -3.89
C GLU A 137 -10.71 4.84 -3.52
N THR A 138 -10.76 5.63 -2.45
CA THR A 138 -9.56 6.13 -1.78
C THR A 138 -9.82 6.44 -0.31
N GLY A 139 -8.91 6.03 0.57
CA GLY A 139 -8.96 6.39 2.00
C GLY A 139 -8.45 7.80 2.22
N ALA A 140 -7.12 7.96 2.32
CA ALA A 140 -6.48 9.25 2.54
C ALA A 140 -6.47 10.19 1.32
N GLY A 141 -6.76 9.66 0.11
CA GLY A 141 -6.74 10.41 -1.14
C GLY A 141 -5.48 10.21 -2.00
N GLN A 142 -4.47 9.50 -1.50
CA GLN A 142 -3.22 9.26 -2.25
C GLN A 142 -3.44 8.40 -3.49
N TRP A 143 -4.22 7.31 -3.36
CA TRP A 143 -4.54 6.45 -4.50
C TRP A 143 -5.42 7.17 -5.51
N GLY A 144 -6.48 7.84 -5.04
CA GLY A 144 -7.34 8.64 -5.91
C GLY A 144 -6.56 9.69 -6.72
N ALA A 145 -5.58 10.37 -6.09
CA ALA A 145 -4.71 11.32 -6.79
C ALA A 145 -3.84 10.63 -7.86
N ALA A 146 -3.28 9.47 -7.53
CA ALA A 146 -2.46 8.70 -8.46
C ALA A 146 -3.27 8.24 -9.69
N LEU A 147 -4.46 7.67 -9.46
CA LEU A 147 -5.32 7.24 -10.56
C LEU A 147 -5.83 8.43 -11.38
N SER A 148 -6.20 9.55 -10.74
CA SER A 148 -6.67 10.74 -11.46
C SER A 148 -5.62 11.24 -12.46
N TYR A 149 -4.36 11.29 -12.06
CA TYR A 149 -3.26 11.65 -12.94
C TYR A 149 -3.04 10.60 -14.04
N ALA A 150 -2.93 9.32 -13.68
CA ALA A 150 -2.72 8.24 -14.63
C ALA A 150 -3.86 8.12 -15.66
N ALA A 151 -5.11 8.25 -15.24
CA ALA A 151 -6.27 8.27 -16.11
C ALA A 151 -6.17 9.41 -17.13
N LYS A 152 -5.79 10.61 -16.67
CA LYS A 152 -5.64 11.76 -17.58
C LYS A 152 -4.53 11.56 -18.60
N VAL A 153 -3.40 10.98 -18.20
CA VAL A 153 -2.27 10.65 -19.10
C VAL A 153 -2.73 9.70 -20.22
N PHE A 154 -3.52 8.68 -19.88
CA PHE A 154 -4.00 7.67 -20.84
C PHE A 154 -5.35 8.00 -21.49
N GLY A 155 -5.90 9.19 -21.25
CA GLY A 155 -7.12 9.66 -21.89
C GLY A 155 -8.41 9.02 -21.36
N LEU A 156 -8.41 8.59 -20.10
CA LEU A 156 -9.54 7.99 -19.41
C LEU A 156 -10.24 9.01 -18.50
N GLU A 157 -11.55 8.84 -18.31
CA GLU A 157 -12.32 9.56 -17.29
C GLU A 157 -12.23 8.80 -15.96
N ALA A 158 -12.04 9.51 -14.84
CA ALA A 158 -11.91 8.90 -13.51
C ALA A 158 -13.02 9.35 -12.55
N ALA A 159 -13.65 8.38 -11.87
CA ALA A 159 -14.58 8.62 -10.77
C ALA A 159 -14.04 7.99 -9.47
N VAL A 160 -13.89 8.80 -8.42
CA VAL A 160 -13.25 8.41 -7.17
C VAL A 160 -14.24 8.53 -6.00
N TYR A 161 -14.44 7.42 -5.27
CA TYR A 161 -15.16 7.41 -4.00
C TYR A 161 -14.15 7.58 -2.86
N GLN A 162 -14.19 8.73 -2.19
CA GLN A 162 -13.31 9.03 -1.06
C GLN A 162 -14.04 8.81 0.26
N VAL A 163 -13.43 8.04 1.17
CA VAL A 163 -13.97 7.84 2.53
C VAL A 163 -14.31 9.20 3.16
N LYS A 164 -15.57 9.38 3.58
CA LYS A 164 -16.17 10.66 3.98
C LYS A 164 -15.36 11.40 5.05
N ILE A 165 -14.93 10.72 6.10
CA ILE A 165 -14.11 11.37 7.13
C ILE A 165 -12.80 11.94 6.55
N SER A 166 -12.17 11.28 5.61
CA SER A 166 -10.95 11.77 4.95
C SER A 166 -11.25 12.87 3.94
N TYR A 167 -12.39 12.80 3.25
CA TYR A 167 -12.87 13.86 2.35
C TYR A 167 -13.04 15.20 3.09
N GLU A 168 -13.53 15.16 4.32
CA GLU A 168 -13.69 16.33 5.17
C GLU A 168 -12.39 16.80 5.80
N GLN A 169 -11.56 15.88 6.32
CA GLN A 169 -10.30 16.19 7.00
C GLN A 169 -9.15 16.61 6.07
N LYS A 170 -9.18 16.17 4.80
CA LYS A 170 -8.10 16.36 3.83
C LYS A 170 -8.60 17.00 2.52
N PRO A 171 -9.12 18.25 2.57
CA PRO A 171 -9.77 18.89 1.41
C PRO A 171 -8.82 19.06 0.21
N TYR A 172 -7.52 19.26 0.44
CA TYR A 172 -6.57 19.44 -0.65
C TYR A 172 -6.32 18.17 -1.46
N ARG A 173 -6.54 16.97 -0.90
CA ARG A 173 -6.50 15.72 -1.68
C ARG A 173 -7.59 15.69 -2.75
N ARG A 174 -8.81 16.12 -2.39
CA ARG A 174 -9.92 16.30 -3.35
C ARG A 174 -9.55 17.30 -4.43
N SER A 175 -9.01 18.46 -4.04
CA SER A 175 -8.61 19.51 -5.00
C SER A 175 -7.59 18.99 -6.01
N ILE A 176 -6.60 18.19 -5.58
CA ILE A 176 -5.62 17.57 -6.48
C ILE A 176 -6.31 16.63 -7.48
N MET A 177 -7.18 15.73 -7.01
CA MET A 177 -7.92 14.81 -7.89
C MET A 177 -8.76 15.57 -8.93
N GLN A 178 -9.46 16.61 -8.50
CA GLN A 178 -10.27 17.46 -9.39
C GLN A 178 -9.41 18.27 -10.37
N THR A 179 -8.22 18.73 -9.95
CA THR A 179 -7.27 19.41 -10.83
C THR A 179 -6.77 18.49 -11.94
N PHE A 180 -6.62 17.19 -11.67
CA PHE A 180 -6.34 16.19 -12.70
C PHE A 180 -7.58 15.74 -13.49
N GLY A 181 -8.76 16.33 -13.22
CA GLY A 181 -9.99 16.10 -13.97
C GLY A 181 -10.91 15.00 -13.43
N ALA A 182 -10.60 14.37 -12.31
CA ALA A 182 -11.43 13.33 -11.73
C ALA A 182 -12.70 13.88 -11.05
N GLN A 183 -13.77 13.11 -11.10
CA GLN A 183 -14.96 13.31 -10.27
C GLN A 183 -14.72 12.66 -8.90
N VAL A 184 -14.99 13.39 -7.82
CA VAL A 184 -14.74 12.90 -6.45
C VAL A 184 -16.02 12.96 -5.63
N THR A 185 -16.45 11.81 -5.13
CA THR A 185 -17.67 11.63 -4.33
C THR A 185 -17.31 11.16 -2.92
N PRO A 186 -17.85 11.79 -1.85
CA PRO A 186 -17.69 11.26 -0.50
C PRO A 186 -18.46 9.94 -0.33
N SER A 187 -17.83 8.92 0.25
CA SER A 187 -18.41 7.59 0.52
C SER A 187 -18.62 7.39 2.02
N PRO A 188 -19.81 6.91 2.46
CA PRO A 188 -20.95 6.46 1.66
C PRO A 188 -21.73 7.61 1.02
N SER A 189 -22.33 7.35 -0.13
CA SER A 189 -23.11 8.32 -0.92
C SER A 189 -24.53 7.84 -1.22
N MET A 190 -25.38 8.77 -1.63
CA MET A 190 -26.74 8.44 -2.12
C MET A 190 -26.77 8.11 -3.62
N SER A 191 -25.62 8.03 -4.29
CA SER A 191 -25.53 7.77 -5.74
C SER A 191 -25.56 6.28 -6.11
N THR A 192 -25.18 5.42 -5.17
CA THR A 192 -25.12 3.96 -5.32
C THR A 192 -26.13 3.25 -4.42
N ARG A 193 -26.44 1.98 -4.72
CA ARG A 193 -27.27 1.16 -3.85
C ARG A 193 -26.52 0.83 -2.55
N ALA A 194 -25.25 0.40 -2.65
CA ALA A 194 -24.43 0.10 -1.48
C ALA A 194 -24.36 1.27 -0.49
N GLY A 195 -24.10 2.49 -0.99
CA GLY A 195 -24.07 3.69 -0.16
C GLY A 195 -25.43 4.02 0.47
N LYS A 196 -26.54 3.90 -0.30
CA LYS A 196 -27.90 4.12 0.21
C LYS A 196 -28.28 3.16 1.32
N ASP A 197 -27.99 1.87 1.15
CA ASP A 197 -28.33 0.81 2.11
C ASP A 197 -27.61 1.07 3.44
N ILE A 198 -26.30 1.40 3.38
CA ILE A 198 -25.50 1.74 4.57
C ILE A 198 -25.99 3.02 5.24
N LEU A 199 -26.25 4.10 4.50
CA LEU A 199 -26.76 5.36 5.09
C LEU A 199 -28.17 5.23 5.64
N THR A 200 -28.98 4.32 5.10
CA THR A 200 -30.30 4.02 5.66
C THR A 200 -30.20 3.29 7.01
N ALA A 201 -29.29 2.33 7.11
CA ALA A 201 -29.04 1.60 8.35
C ALA A 201 -28.30 2.46 9.40
N HIS A 202 -27.34 3.27 8.96
CA HIS A 202 -26.44 4.07 9.79
C HIS A 202 -26.27 5.51 9.26
N PRO A 203 -27.24 6.43 9.50
CA PRO A 203 -27.26 7.77 8.89
C PRO A 203 -26.03 8.65 9.19
N THR A 204 -25.32 8.40 10.28
CA THR A 204 -24.15 9.17 10.71
C THR A 204 -22.81 8.48 10.39
N TYR A 205 -22.85 7.36 9.66
CA TYR A 205 -21.64 6.60 9.34
C TYR A 205 -20.65 7.43 8.49
N GLN A 206 -19.39 7.40 8.93
CA GLN A 206 -18.32 8.21 8.32
C GLN A 206 -17.57 7.49 7.18
N GLY A 207 -18.00 6.26 6.88
CA GLY A 207 -17.43 5.46 5.81
C GLY A 207 -16.19 4.65 6.20
N SER A 208 -15.98 3.59 5.44
CA SER A 208 -14.79 2.75 5.46
C SER A 208 -14.21 2.62 4.05
N LEU A 209 -13.01 2.06 3.92
CA LEU A 209 -12.49 1.65 2.60
C LEU A 209 -13.38 0.58 1.98
N GLY A 210 -13.88 -0.38 2.78
CA GLY A 210 -14.79 -1.43 2.31
C GLY A 210 -16.06 -0.87 1.68
N THR A 211 -16.70 0.13 2.29
CA THR A 211 -17.86 0.83 1.72
C THR A 211 -17.52 1.52 0.39
N ALA A 212 -16.41 2.25 0.36
CA ALA A 212 -16.00 2.99 -0.84
C ALA A 212 -15.63 2.03 -2.01
N ILE A 213 -15.06 0.85 -1.71
CA ILE A 213 -14.83 -0.22 -2.70
C ILE A 213 -16.16 -0.70 -3.27
N SER A 214 -17.14 -1.02 -2.43
CA SER A 214 -18.47 -1.47 -2.87
C SER A 214 -19.12 -0.46 -3.83
N GLU A 215 -19.09 0.83 -3.48
CA GLU A 215 -19.66 1.89 -4.33
C GLU A 215 -18.91 2.03 -5.67
N ALA A 216 -17.57 1.96 -5.66
CA ALA A 216 -16.77 2.07 -6.86
C ALA A 216 -16.98 0.88 -7.81
N ILE A 217 -17.08 -0.34 -7.29
CA ILE A 217 -17.40 -1.55 -8.08
C ILE A 217 -18.80 -1.46 -8.67
N GLU A 218 -19.79 -1.06 -7.88
CA GLU A 218 -21.16 -0.89 -8.36
C GLU A 218 -21.21 0.10 -9.54
N LEU A 219 -20.55 1.27 -9.41
CA LEU A 219 -20.48 2.24 -10.50
C LEU A 219 -19.78 1.66 -11.74
N ALA A 220 -18.69 0.91 -11.58
CA ALA A 220 -18.00 0.27 -12.70
C ALA A 220 -18.89 -0.69 -13.45
N GLN A 221 -19.68 -1.51 -12.74
CA GLN A 221 -20.61 -2.48 -13.35
C GLN A 221 -21.81 -1.82 -14.04
N MET A 222 -22.24 -0.65 -13.56
CA MET A 222 -23.38 0.09 -14.13
C MET A 222 -23.00 1.01 -15.30
N THR A 223 -21.71 1.32 -15.46
CA THR A 223 -21.22 2.26 -16.47
C THR A 223 -20.65 1.50 -17.67
N PRO A 224 -21.12 1.74 -18.91
CA PRO A 224 -20.54 1.12 -20.10
C PRO A 224 -19.05 1.45 -20.24
N ASN A 225 -18.26 0.50 -20.72
CA ASN A 225 -16.81 0.63 -20.95
C ASN A 225 -16.05 1.18 -19.71
N CYS A 226 -16.43 0.71 -18.54
CA CYS A 226 -15.83 1.13 -17.27
C CYS A 226 -15.19 -0.06 -16.55
N LYS A 227 -14.07 0.18 -15.90
CA LYS A 227 -13.39 -0.80 -15.04
C LYS A 227 -13.07 -0.17 -13.68
N TYR A 228 -13.08 -1.03 -12.68
CA TYR A 228 -12.61 -0.69 -11.34
C TYR A 228 -11.09 -0.87 -11.26
N THR A 229 -10.43 -0.02 -10.48
CA THR A 229 -8.99 -0.07 -10.19
C THR A 229 -8.77 0.02 -8.69
N LEU A 230 -7.69 -0.57 -8.19
CA LEU A 230 -7.43 -0.67 -6.75
C LEU A 230 -5.98 -0.34 -6.41
N GLY A 231 -5.75 0.43 -5.35
CA GLY A 231 -4.44 0.95 -4.99
C GLY A 231 -3.61 0.09 -4.02
N SER A 232 -4.09 -1.10 -3.64
CA SER A 232 -3.41 -2.00 -2.71
C SER A 232 -4.08 -3.39 -2.71
N VAL A 233 -3.66 -4.30 -1.84
CA VAL A 233 -4.24 -5.63 -1.54
C VAL A 233 -3.98 -6.66 -2.63
N LEU A 234 -4.36 -6.38 -3.87
CA LEU A 234 -4.31 -7.34 -4.98
C LEU A 234 -2.88 -7.64 -5.43
N SER A 235 -2.67 -8.85 -5.96
CA SER A 235 -1.37 -9.36 -6.37
C SER A 235 -0.76 -8.53 -7.50
N HIS A 236 -1.55 -8.16 -8.52
CA HIS A 236 -1.08 -7.31 -9.62
C HIS A 236 -0.67 -5.91 -9.15
N VAL A 237 -1.34 -5.34 -8.13
CA VAL A 237 -0.93 -4.04 -7.56
C VAL A 237 0.44 -4.15 -6.91
N THR A 238 0.66 -5.21 -6.12
CA THR A 238 1.95 -5.45 -5.47
C THR A 238 3.05 -5.75 -6.49
N LEU A 239 2.73 -6.50 -7.55
CA LEU A 239 3.62 -6.77 -8.68
C LEU A 239 4.16 -5.46 -9.26
N HIS A 240 3.28 -4.51 -9.62
CA HIS A 240 3.70 -3.22 -10.20
C HIS A 240 4.59 -2.40 -9.24
N GLN A 241 4.44 -2.58 -7.93
CA GLN A 241 5.26 -1.87 -6.94
C GLN A 241 6.67 -2.45 -6.80
N THR A 242 6.93 -3.67 -7.30
CA THR A 242 8.27 -4.29 -7.17
C THR A 242 9.38 -3.52 -7.87
N ILE A 243 9.05 -2.60 -8.79
CA ILE A 243 10.00 -1.65 -9.36
C ILE A 243 10.79 -0.89 -8.28
N ILE A 244 10.16 -0.63 -7.11
CA ILE A 244 10.78 0.05 -5.96
C ILE A 244 11.99 -0.75 -5.46
N GLY A 245 11.78 -2.03 -5.19
CA GLY A 245 12.83 -2.93 -4.67
C GLY A 245 13.88 -3.27 -5.72
N LEU A 246 13.48 -3.46 -6.99
CA LEU A 246 14.39 -3.73 -8.10
C LEU A 246 15.38 -2.58 -8.33
N GLU A 247 14.93 -1.33 -8.21
CA GLU A 247 15.84 -0.18 -8.20
C GLU A 247 16.69 -0.14 -6.94
N ALA A 248 16.08 -0.40 -5.77
CA ALA A 248 16.77 -0.35 -4.49
C ALA A 248 17.91 -1.40 -4.42
N GLU A 249 17.76 -2.59 -4.99
CA GLU A 249 18.82 -3.60 -5.09
C GLU A 249 20.06 -3.03 -5.77
N LYS A 250 19.92 -2.47 -6.97
CA LYS A 250 21.03 -1.86 -7.70
C LYS A 250 21.62 -0.67 -6.95
N GLN A 251 20.78 0.14 -6.31
CA GLN A 251 21.23 1.31 -5.56
C GLN A 251 21.97 0.91 -4.28
N MET A 252 21.59 -0.18 -3.60
CA MET A 252 22.32 -0.74 -2.48
C MET A 252 23.67 -1.32 -2.92
N GLU A 253 23.74 -1.96 -4.09
CA GLU A 253 25.00 -2.38 -4.71
C GLU A 253 25.92 -1.18 -4.98
N MET A 254 25.38 -0.06 -5.53
CA MET A 254 26.15 1.18 -5.69
C MET A 254 26.65 1.75 -4.36
N ALA A 255 25.94 1.50 -3.26
CA ALA A 255 26.35 1.90 -1.92
C ALA A 255 27.43 0.96 -1.34
N GLY A 256 27.66 -0.21 -1.95
CA GLY A 256 28.55 -1.25 -1.43
C GLY A 256 28.01 -1.95 -0.19
N GLU A 257 26.69 -1.91 0.03
CA GLU A 257 26.02 -2.47 1.21
C GLU A 257 24.83 -3.36 0.80
N TYR A 258 24.41 -4.22 1.72
CA TYR A 258 23.24 -5.08 1.56
C TYR A 258 22.37 -5.03 2.81
N PRO A 259 21.02 -4.95 2.72
CA PRO A 259 20.18 -4.75 3.89
C PRO A 259 20.08 -6.00 4.77
N ASP A 260 20.30 -5.83 6.08
CA ASP A 260 19.97 -6.82 7.11
C ASP A 260 18.47 -6.80 7.44
N VAL A 261 17.86 -5.61 7.33
CA VAL A 261 16.43 -5.41 7.60
C VAL A 261 15.81 -4.52 6.53
N VAL A 262 14.70 -4.97 5.93
CA VAL A 262 13.88 -4.19 5.00
C VAL A 262 12.52 -3.93 5.64
N ILE A 263 12.08 -2.66 5.65
CA ILE A 263 10.88 -2.23 6.35
C ILE A 263 9.93 -1.49 5.40
N GLY A 264 8.65 -1.80 5.47
CA GLY A 264 7.59 -1.05 4.78
C GLY A 264 6.38 -0.81 5.66
N CYS A 265 5.75 0.37 5.55
CA CYS A 265 4.45 0.58 6.19
C CYS A 265 3.38 -0.29 5.51
N PHE A 266 2.40 -0.76 6.29
CA PHE A 266 1.47 -1.78 5.87
C PHE A 266 0.00 -1.37 5.99
N GLY A 267 -0.64 -1.17 4.83
CA GLY A 267 -2.10 -1.10 4.70
C GLY A 267 -2.64 -2.43 4.18
N GLY A 268 -2.75 -2.58 2.86
CA GLY A 268 -3.07 -3.85 2.19
C GLY A 268 -1.85 -4.66 1.73
N GLY A 269 -0.64 -4.07 1.73
CA GLY A 269 0.60 -4.78 1.44
C GLY A 269 1.43 -4.27 0.27
N SER A 270 0.89 -3.42 -0.61
CA SER A 270 1.57 -3.03 -1.85
C SER A 270 2.89 -2.27 -1.63
N ASN A 271 2.93 -1.36 -0.65
CA ASN A 271 4.16 -0.65 -0.29
C ASN A 271 5.23 -1.58 0.28
N PHE A 272 4.85 -2.43 1.22
CA PHE A 272 5.75 -3.41 1.82
C PHE A 272 6.27 -4.41 0.78
N GLY A 273 5.37 -5.03 -0.02
CA GLY A 273 5.76 -5.98 -1.06
C GLY A 273 6.65 -5.33 -2.12
N GLY A 274 6.35 -4.09 -2.50
CA GLY A 274 7.12 -3.35 -3.50
C GLY A 274 8.59 -3.22 -3.17
N ILE A 275 8.93 -2.87 -1.92
CA ILE A 275 10.32 -2.76 -1.48
C ILE A 275 10.92 -4.12 -1.10
N SER A 276 10.12 -5.07 -0.58
CA SER A 276 10.62 -6.29 0.05
C SER A 276 10.78 -7.47 -0.91
N PHE A 277 9.87 -7.66 -1.87
CA PHE A 277 9.83 -8.89 -2.67
C PHE A 277 11.09 -9.13 -3.50
N PRO A 278 11.70 -8.13 -4.16
CA PRO A 278 12.99 -8.34 -4.84
C PRO A 278 14.08 -8.85 -3.88
N PHE A 279 14.21 -8.29 -2.68
CA PHE A 279 15.17 -8.76 -1.68
C PHE A 279 14.79 -10.13 -1.09
N MET A 280 13.47 -10.45 -0.94
CA MET A 280 13.01 -11.77 -0.50
C MET A 280 13.42 -12.86 -1.48
N ARG A 281 13.48 -12.55 -2.79
CA ARG A 281 14.00 -13.47 -3.82
C ARG A 281 15.37 -14.00 -3.45
N HIS A 282 16.27 -13.15 -2.98
CA HIS A 282 17.61 -13.56 -2.56
C HIS A 282 17.59 -14.47 -1.32
N ASN A 283 16.64 -14.26 -0.38
CA ASN A 283 16.45 -15.19 0.73
C ASN A 283 15.97 -16.56 0.24
N ILE A 284 15.01 -16.57 -0.69
CA ILE A 284 14.40 -17.81 -1.20
C ILE A 284 15.37 -18.58 -2.09
N LEU A 285 16.03 -17.92 -3.04
CA LEU A 285 16.83 -18.56 -4.08
C LEU A 285 18.32 -18.69 -3.72
N GLU A 286 18.85 -17.77 -2.92
CA GLU A 286 20.29 -17.65 -2.66
C GLU A 286 20.65 -17.87 -1.18
N GLY A 287 19.65 -18.04 -0.31
CA GLY A 287 19.85 -18.30 1.12
C GLY A 287 20.33 -17.08 1.94
N LYS A 288 20.16 -15.85 1.43
CA LYS A 288 20.36 -14.61 2.20
C LYS A 288 19.48 -14.61 3.46
N LYS A 289 19.78 -13.75 4.44
CA LYS A 289 19.12 -13.74 5.76
C LYS A 289 18.55 -12.35 6.11
N THR A 290 18.15 -11.58 5.13
CA THR A 290 17.46 -10.30 5.36
C THR A 290 16.15 -10.54 6.09
N ARG A 291 15.88 -9.75 7.12
CA ARG A 291 14.59 -9.69 7.81
C ARG A 291 13.66 -8.70 7.09
N PHE A 292 12.40 -9.03 7.00
CA PHE A 292 11.38 -8.20 6.36
C PHE A 292 10.30 -7.84 7.36
N VAL A 293 10.15 -6.55 7.66
CA VAL A 293 9.27 -6.07 8.73
C VAL A 293 8.15 -5.20 8.16
N ALA A 294 6.91 -5.66 8.30
CA ALA A 294 5.72 -4.90 7.96
C ALA A 294 5.28 -4.07 9.18
N ALA A 295 5.24 -2.74 9.03
CA ALA A 295 4.81 -1.82 10.08
C ALA A 295 3.36 -1.40 9.87
N GLU A 296 2.44 -1.96 10.66
CA GLU A 296 1.01 -1.65 10.61
C GLU A 296 0.57 -0.75 11.79
N PRO A 297 -0.58 -0.05 11.69
CA PRO A 297 -1.08 0.73 12.83
C PRO A 297 -1.65 -0.19 13.91
N ALA A 298 -1.34 0.11 15.17
CA ALA A 298 -1.89 -0.61 16.34
C ALA A 298 -3.43 -0.54 16.44
N SER A 299 -4.04 0.44 15.77
CA SER A 299 -5.50 0.58 15.66
C SER A 299 -6.12 -0.30 14.56
N CYS A 300 -5.30 -0.96 13.72
CA CYS A 300 -5.74 -1.85 12.66
C CYS A 300 -4.75 -3.02 12.47
N PRO A 301 -4.59 -3.86 13.55
CA PRO A 301 -3.50 -4.82 13.69
C PRO A 301 -3.81 -6.17 13.03
N LYS A 302 -4.08 -6.16 11.71
CA LYS A 302 -4.51 -7.36 10.99
C LYS A 302 -3.43 -8.44 10.86
N LEU A 303 -2.15 -8.05 10.75
CA LEU A 303 -1.04 -9.01 10.66
C LEU A 303 -0.62 -9.52 12.04
N THR A 304 -0.59 -8.64 13.04
CA THR A 304 -0.12 -8.99 14.39
C THR A 304 -1.20 -9.67 15.24
N ARG A 305 -2.50 -9.36 15.00
CA ARG A 305 -3.62 -9.85 15.83
C ARG A 305 -4.82 -10.37 15.03
N GLY A 306 -4.84 -10.21 13.69
CA GLY A 306 -5.89 -10.74 12.85
C GLY A 306 -5.85 -12.26 12.70
N LYS A 307 -6.89 -12.82 12.09
CA LYS A 307 -7.01 -14.25 11.82
C LYS A 307 -6.82 -14.54 10.34
N PHE A 308 -6.08 -15.60 10.00
CA PHE A 308 -5.98 -16.09 8.63
C PHE A 308 -7.22 -16.87 8.26
N GLN A 309 -8.01 -16.34 7.33
CA GLN A 309 -9.21 -16.98 6.78
C GLN A 309 -9.62 -16.33 5.46
N TYR A 310 -10.58 -16.91 4.76
CA TYR A 310 -11.22 -16.25 3.62
C TYR A 310 -12.10 -15.10 4.10
N ASP A 311 -11.97 -13.94 3.44
CA ASP A 311 -12.77 -12.75 3.72
C ASP A 311 -13.00 -11.94 2.45
N PHE A 312 -14.03 -11.10 2.45
CA PHE A 312 -14.28 -10.14 1.36
C PHE A 312 -13.30 -8.97 1.41
N GLY A 313 -12.99 -8.41 0.25
CA GLY A 313 -12.21 -7.17 0.14
C GLY A 313 -13.04 -5.92 0.43
N ASP A 314 -14.39 -6.02 0.39
CA ASP A 314 -15.35 -4.93 0.53
C ASP A 314 -16.48 -5.26 1.50
N GLU A 315 -17.19 -4.23 1.96
CA GLU A 315 -18.23 -4.37 2.99
C GLU A 315 -19.52 -5.04 2.46
N ALA A 316 -19.88 -4.81 1.18
CA ALA A 316 -21.08 -5.38 0.58
C ALA A 316 -20.90 -6.78 -0.03
N GLY A 317 -19.67 -7.32 -0.04
CA GLY A 317 -19.38 -8.64 -0.58
C GLY A 317 -19.40 -8.73 -2.10
N TYR A 318 -19.06 -7.66 -2.80
CA TYR A 318 -18.97 -7.62 -4.27
C TYR A 318 -17.62 -8.13 -4.79
N THR A 319 -16.61 -8.14 -3.94
CA THR A 319 -15.29 -8.68 -4.28
C THR A 319 -15.23 -10.20 -4.14
N PRO A 320 -14.21 -10.85 -4.73
CA PRO A 320 -13.88 -12.24 -4.40
C PRO A 320 -13.58 -12.43 -2.91
N LEU A 321 -13.73 -13.67 -2.45
CA LEU A 321 -13.20 -14.12 -1.17
C LEU A 321 -11.70 -14.34 -1.30
N LEU A 322 -10.92 -13.62 -0.53
CA LEU A 322 -9.46 -13.67 -0.52
C LEU A 322 -8.95 -14.38 0.73
N PRO A 323 -7.99 -15.31 0.63
CA PRO A 323 -7.34 -15.92 1.79
C PRO A 323 -6.37 -14.88 2.39
N MET A 324 -6.73 -14.31 3.53
CA MET A 324 -6.00 -13.18 4.11
C MET A 324 -5.95 -13.23 5.65
N PHE A 325 -4.96 -12.56 6.23
CA PHE A 325 -5.07 -12.12 7.60
C PHE A 325 -6.05 -10.95 7.67
N THR A 326 -7.09 -11.07 8.47
CA THR A 326 -8.20 -10.11 8.52
C THR A 326 -8.67 -9.83 9.93
N LEU A 327 -9.27 -8.65 10.11
CA LEU A 327 -10.04 -8.24 11.29
C LEU A 327 -11.56 -8.33 11.05
N GLY A 328 -11.95 -8.81 9.83
CA GLY A 328 -13.33 -8.87 9.36
C GLY A 328 -13.68 -7.71 8.42
N HIS A 329 -14.36 -8.00 7.28
CA HIS A 329 -14.73 -6.98 6.29
C HIS A 329 -15.74 -5.95 6.82
N ASN A 330 -16.44 -6.24 7.92
CA ASN A 330 -17.30 -5.33 8.67
C ASN A 330 -16.55 -4.48 9.70
N PHE A 331 -15.23 -4.67 9.85
CA PHE A 331 -14.42 -3.91 10.81
C PHE A 331 -14.36 -2.43 10.46
N ALA A 332 -14.74 -1.57 11.41
CA ALA A 332 -14.65 -0.11 11.29
C ALA A 332 -13.38 0.42 11.98
N PRO A 333 -12.31 0.75 11.23
CA PRO A 333 -11.07 1.23 11.84
C PRO A 333 -11.24 2.56 12.56
N ALA A 334 -10.52 2.76 13.67
CA ALA A 334 -10.45 4.06 14.33
C ALA A 334 -9.93 5.15 13.39
N HIS A 335 -10.33 6.40 13.67
CA HIS A 335 -10.05 7.55 12.79
C HIS A 335 -8.62 8.10 12.98
N ILE A 336 -7.61 7.23 12.85
CA ILE A 336 -6.22 7.65 12.82
C ILE A 336 -5.90 8.44 11.54
N HIS A 337 -4.88 9.28 11.61
CA HIS A 337 -4.49 10.15 10.50
C HIS A 337 -3.74 9.45 9.35
N ALA A 338 -3.23 8.24 9.56
CA ALA A 338 -2.69 7.36 8.51
C ALA A 338 -3.84 6.63 7.78
N GLY A 339 -4.69 7.38 7.07
CA GLY A 339 -5.90 6.87 6.42
C GLY A 339 -5.66 5.77 5.39
N GLY A 340 -4.49 5.76 4.72
CA GLY A 340 -4.09 4.73 3.77
C GLY A 340 -3.74 3.38 4.39
N LEU A 341 -3.62 3.30 5.73
CA LEU A 341 -3.35 2.04 6.44
C LEU A 341 -4.60 1.46 7.11
N ARG A 342 -5.74 2.14 7.05
CA ARG A 342 -7.02 1.73 7.67
C ARG A 342 -7.78 0.75 6.77
N TYR A 343 -7.27 -0.46 6.65
CA TYR A 343 -7.90 -1.54 5.89
C TYR A 343 -7.90 -2.84 6.72
N HIS A 344 -9.00 -3.57 6.70
CA HIS A 344 -9.24 -4.72 7.58
C HIS A 344 -8.40 -5.95 7.24
N GLY A 345 -7.97 -6.08 5.97
CA GLY A 345 -7.33 -7.29 5.46
C GLY A 345 -5.91 -7.06 4.92
N ALA A 346 -5.19 -8.14 4.71
CA ALA A 346 -3.87 -8.17 4.09
C ALA A 346 -3.92 -8.86 2.72
N GLY A 347 -3.11 -8.40 1.78
CA GLY A 347 -2.99 -9.03 0.46
C GLY A 347 -2.64 -10.52 0.55
N VAL A 348 -3.10 -11.28 -0.41
CA VAL A 348 -3.00 -12.76 -0.44
C VAL A 348 -1.54 -13.24 -0.35
N ILE A 349 -0.65 -12.64 -1.14
CA ILE A 349 0.79 -12.98 -1.16
C ILE A 349 1.41 -12.72 0.22
N VAL A 350 1.19 -11.53 0.78
CA VAL A 350 1.75 -11.14 2.08
C VAL A 350 1.23 -12.03 3.20
N SER A 351 -0.05 -12.38 3.14
CA SER A 351 -0.66 -13.30 4.11
C SER A 351 -0.02 -14.68 4.09
N GLN A 352 0.30 -15.20 2.89
CA GLN A 352 1.02 -16.47 2.77
C GLN A 352 2.46 -16.36 3.28
N LEU A 353 3.18 -15.27 2.95
CA LEU A 353 4.55 -15.04 3.43
C LEU A 353 4.63 -14.95 4.96
N LEU A 354 3.66 -14.29 5.58
CA LEU A 354 3.58 -14.22 7.05
C LEU A 354 3.32 -15.60 7.67
N LYS A 355 2.38 -16.36 7.09
CA LYS A 355 2.07 -17.74 7.51
C LYS A 355 3.28 -18.67 7.41
N ASP A 356 4.14 -18.45 6.42
CA ASP A 356 5.37 -19.22 6.18
C ASP A 356 6.57 -18.69 7.00
N ASN A 357 6.38 -17.68 7.85
CA ASN A 357 7.43 -17.03 8.65
C ASN A 357 8.58 -16.45 7.80
N LEU A 358 8.28 -16.01 6.57
CA LEU A 358 9.24 -15.35 5.67
C LEU A 358 9.28 -13.83 5.90
N MET A 359 8.39 -13.30 6.74
CA MET A 359 8.34 -11.90 7.16
C MET A 359 7.84 -11.79 8.61
N GLU A 360 8.02 -10.61 9.16
CA GLU A 360 7.57 -10.22 10.50
C GLU A 360 6.57 -9.06 10.39
N ALA A 361 5.74 -8.88 11.40
CA ALA A 361 4.86 -7.73 11.52
C ALA A 361 5.04 -7.06 12.88
N VAL A 362 4.97 -5.73 12.88
CA VAL A 362 4.98 -4.92 14.11
C VAL A 362 3.86 -3.89 14.05
N ASP A 363 3.21 -3.67 15.16
CA ASP A 363 2.23 -2.62 15.31
C ASP A 363 2.87 -1.35 15.86
N ILE A 364 2.44 -0.20 15.33
CA ILE A 364 2.95 1.12 15.68
C ILE A 364 1.78 1.99 16.18
N GLN A 365 1.96 2.59 17.35
CA GLN A 365 0.99 3.55 17.89
C GLN A 365 1.05 4.89 17.14
N GLN A 366 -0.09 5.58 17.06
CA GLN A 366 -0.17 6.85 16.33
C GLN A 366 0.80 7.91 16.84
N LEU A 367 0.91 8.09 18.15
CA LEU A 367 1.83 9.10 18.72
C LEU A 367 3.29 8.77 18.42
N GLU A 368 3.68 7.50 18.54
CA GLU A 368 5.02 7.03 18.19
C GLU A 368 5.34 7.26 16.71
N SER A 369 4.36 7.01 15.82
CA SER A 369 4.57 7.22 14.39
C SER A 369 4.82 8.70 14.08
N PHE A 370 4.05 9.62 14.68
CA PHE A 370 4.27 11.06 14.48
C PHE A 370 5.56 11.57 15.14
N GLU A 371 5.93 11.05 16.30
CA GLU A 371 7.21 11.37 16.95
C GLU A 371 8.39 11.01 16.03
N ALA A 372 8.40 9.79 15.52
CA ALA A 372 9.44 9.33 14.58
C ALA A 372 9.42 10.12 13.27
N GLY A 373 8.22 10.47 12.75
CA GLY A 373 8.06 11.31 11.56
C GLY A 373 8.59 12.72 11.75
N CYS A 374 8.35 13.34 12.89
CA CYS A 374 8.89 14.66 13.23
C CYS A 374 10.42 14.63 13.39
N LEU A 375 10.96 13.62 14.07
CA LEU A 375 12.40 13.42 14.17
C LEU A 375 13.04 13.27 12.78
N PHE A 376 12.46 12.43 11.93
CA PHE A 376 12.94 12.26 10.55
C PHE A 376 12.88 13.57 9.75
N ALA A 377 11.78 14.33 9.85
CA ALA A 377 11.63 15.60 9.16
C ALA A 377 12.69 16.62 9.59
N GLN A 378 13.00 16.69 10.89
CA GLN A 378 14.03 17.57 11.44
C GLN A 378 15.44 17.18 10.99
N MET A 379 15.70 15.87 10.84
CA MET A 379 17.04 15.37 10.52
C MET A 379 17.31 15.25 9.01
N GLU A 380 16.30 14.94 8.21
CA GLU A 380 16.46 14.66 6.77
C GLU A 380 15.78 15.71 5.87
N GLY A 381 14.99 16.63 6.45
CA GLY A 381 14.37 17.74 5.71
C GLY A 381 13.16 17.34 4.86
N ILE A 382 12.57 16.16 5.09
CA ILE A 382 11.39 15.67 4.38
C ILE A 382 10.30 15.40 5.41
N ILE A 383 9.14 16.05 5.28
CA ILE A 383 7.96 15.73 6.09
C ILE A 383 7.30 14.48 5.50
N PRO A 384 7.31 13.35 6.21
CA PRO A 384 6.76 12.09 5.68
C PRO A 384 5.23 12.08 5.74
N ALA A 385 4.58 11.31 4.87
CA ALA A 385 3.17 11.00 5.03
C ALA A 385 2.93 10.27 6.36
N PRO A 386 1.79 10.47 7.04
CA PRO A 386 1.46 9.77 8.29
C PRO A 386 1.57 8.24 8.16
N GLU A 387 1.31 7.70 6.97
CA GLU A 387 1.52 6.29 6.64
C GLU A 387 3.00 5.91 6.71
N SER A 388 3.87 6.71 6.08
CA SER A 388 5.33 6.47 6.04
C SER A 388 5.96 6.56 7.43
N CYS A 389 5.38 7.36 8.34
CA CYS A 389 5.83 7.48 9.72
C CYS A 389 5.86 6.13 10.46
N HIS A 390 5.00 5.17 10.09
CA HIS A 390 5.01 3.82 10.68
C HIS A 390 6.28 3.05 10.32
N ALA A 391 6.72 3.13 9.05
CA ALA A 391 7.98 2.51 8.64
C ALA A 391 9.19 3.19 9.28
N ILE A 392 9.15 4.52 9.43
CA ILE A 392 10.20 5.29 10.12
C ILE A 392 10.27 4.88 11.60
N ALA A 393 9.14 4.78 12.29
CA ALA A 393 9.10 4.35 13.69
C ALA A 393 9.68 2.93 13.88
N ALA A 394 9.33 2.00 12.99
CA ALA A 394 9.93 0.66 12.99
C ALA A 394 11.45 0.70 12.74
N ALA A 395 11.92 1.54 11.81
CA ALA A 395 13.36 1.72 11.57
C ALA A 395 14.08 2.34 12.79
N VAL A 396 13.44 3.28 13.48
CA VAL A 396 13.97 3.86 14.73
C VAL A 396 14.04 2.79 15.83
N ARG A 397 13.03 1.92 15.97
CA ARG A 397 13.07 0.78 16.91
C ARG A 397 14.25 -0.15 16.62
N GLU A 398 14.48 -0.51 15.36
CA GLU A 398 15.62 -1.37 14.95
C GLU A 398 16.97 -0.66 15.19
N ALA A 399 17.07 0.63 14.87
CA ALA A 399 18.29 1.41 15.13
C ALA A 399 18.61 1.55 16.62
N ASN A 400 17.60 1.68 17.48
CA ASN A 400 17.79 1.69 18.93
C ASN A 400 18.24 0.32 19.46
N LYS A 401 17.74 -0.79 18.92
CA LYS A 401 18.29 -2.13 19.24
C LYS A 401 19.76 -2.24 18.88
N CYS A 402 20.16 -1.73 17.72
CA CYS A 402 21.56 -1.69 17.31
C CYS A 402 22.42 -0.86 18.29
N LYS A 403 21.89 0.28 18.76
CA LYS A 403 22.56 1.10 19.79
C LYS A 403 22.76 0.36 21.11
N GLU A 404 21.74 -0.39 21.56
CA GLU A 404 21.77 -1.15 22.81
C GLU A 404 22.72 -2.35 22.74
N THR A 405 22.74 -3.05 21.60
CA THR A 405 23.56 -4.25 21.40
C THR A 405 24.97 -3.94 20.89
N GLY A 406 25.21 -2.76 20.34
CA GLY A 406 26.46 -2.40 19.66
C GLY A 406 26.59 -3.05 18.25
N GLU A 407 25.56 -3.73 17.75
CA GLU A 407 25.59 -4.35 16.42
C GLU A 407 25.45 -3.30 15.33
N GLU A 408 26.28 -3.39 14.31
CA GLU A 408 26.17 -2.60 13.08
C GLU A 408 25.27 -3.37 12.08
N LYS A 409 24.12 -2.80 11.74
CA LYS A 409 23.19 -3.37 10.76
C LYS A 409 22.81 -2.35 9.70
N VAL A 410 22.53 -2.82 8.51
CA VAL A 410 22.00 -2.03 7.41
C VAL A 410 20.47 -2.13 7.43
N ILE A 411 19.80 -1.01 7.68
CA ILE A 411 18.35 -0.89 7.75
C ILE A 411 17.86 -0.12 6.51
N LEU A 412 17.04 -0.75 5.69
CA LEU A 412 16.41 -0.13 4.53
C LEU A 412 14.90 0.02 4.79
N PHE A 413 14.35 1.22 4.66
CA PHE A 413 12.90 1.39 4.67
C PHE A 413 12.38 2.13 3.45
N ASN A 414 11.10 1.92 3.10
CA ASN A 414 10.45 2.67 2.04
C ASN A 414 9.76 3.93 2.60
N LEU A 415 10.21 5.11 2.17
CA LEU A 415 9.52 6.38 2.38
C LEU A 415 8.41 6.50 1.33
N SER A 416 7.25 5.95 1.64
CA SER A 416 6.15 5.71 0.70
C SER A 416 5.49 6.97 0.13
N GLY A 417 5.63 8.11 0.81
CA GLY A 417 5.10 9.39 0.36
C GLY A 417 5.44 10.54 1.31
N HIS A 418 5.25 11.80 0.83
CA HIS A 418 5.40 13.00 1.65
C HIS A 418 4.10 13.41 2.34
N GLY A 419 4.21 14.19 3.42
CA GLY A 419 3.12 14.68 4.25
C GLY A 419 2.74 16.16 4.03
N LEU A 420 3.25 16.83 2.99
CA LEU A 420 2.98 18.26 2.76
C LEU A 420 1.49 18.59 2.59
N ILE A 421 0.69 17.62 2.17
CA ILE A 421 -0.77 17.75 2.02
C ILE A 421 -1.50 17.28 3.30
N ASP A 422 -0.78 16.70 4.24
CA ASP A 422 -1.30 16.15 5.49
C ASP A 422 -0.96 17.01 6.72
N MET A 423 -0.57 18.28 6.52
CA MET A 423 -0.12 19.18 7.59
C MET A 423 -1.16 19.37 8.70
N ALA A 424 -2.45 19.33 8.39
CA ALA A 424 -3.51 19.36 9.41
C ALA A 424 -3.41 18.21 10.43
N SER A 425 -2.79 17.09 10.06
CA SER A 425 -2.53 15.97 10.98
C SER A 425 -1.34 16.28 11.88
N TYR A 426 -0.30 16.92 11.33
CA TYR A 426 0.85 17.39 12.10
C TYR A 426 0.48 18.51 13.07
N ASP A 427 -0.39 19.45 12.64
CA ASP A 427 -0.91 20.52 13.52
C ASP A 427 -1.57 19.93 14.77
N LYS A 428 -2.42 18.89 14.61
CA LYS A 428 -3.05 18.19 15.74
C LYS A 428 -2.03 17.48 16.62
N TYR A 429 -1.03 16.83 16.04
CA TYR A 429 0.05 16.21 16.80
C TYR A 429 0.82 17.22 17.64
N LEU A 430 1.24 18.32 17.02
CA LEU A 430 2.00 19.38 17.68
C LEU A 430 1.18 20.13 18.77
N ALA A 431 -0.14 20.21 18.60
CA ALA A 431 -1.06 20.74 19.61
C ALA A 431 -1.32 19.77 20.77
N GLY A 432 -0.92 18.48 20.65
CA GLY A 432 -1.22 17.47 21.65
C GLY A 432 -2.64 16.90 21.57
N ASP A 433 -3.33 17.11 20.45
CA ASP A 433 -4.73 16.69 20.24
C ASP A 433 -4.87 15.26 19.71
N LEU A 434 -3.76 14.59 19.39
CA LEU A 434 -3.79 13.19 18.95
C LEU A 434 -3.73 12.24 20.15
N VAL A 435 -4.38 11.10 19.98
CA VAL A 435 -4.39 10.02 20.97
C VAL A 435 -4.05 8.68 20.32
N ASN A 436 -3.56 7.75 21.10
CA ASN A 436 -3.40 6.36 20.66
C ASN A 436 -4.74 5.63 20.67
N TYR A 437 -4.90 4.72 19.73
CA TYR A 437 -6.05 3.83 19.65
C TYR A 437 -5.58 2.38 19.78
N SER A 438 -6.22 1.62 20.64
CA SER A 438 -5.98 0.19 20.80
C SER A 438 -7.30 -0.55 20.66
N LEU A 439 -7.27 -1.69 20.00
CA LEU A 439 -8.38 -2.64 19.97
C LEU A 439 -8.23 -3.64 21.11
N THR A 440 -9.32 -4.04 21.71
CA THR A 440 -9.33 -5.19 22.62
C THR A 440 -9.38 -6.49 21.82
N ASP A 441 -8.96 -7.60 22.44
CA ASP A 441 -9.08 -8.92 21.81
C ASP A 441 -10.56 -9.30 21.63
N GLU A 442 -11.43 -8.83 22.57
CA GLU A 442 -12.87 -9.01 22.48
C GLU A 442 -13.48 -8.30 21.26
N ASP A 443 -13.05 -7.05 20.95
CA ASP A 443 -13.54 -6.33 19.76
C ASP A 443 -13.14 -7.05 18.47
N ILE A 444 -11.89 -7.54 18.39
CA ILE A 444 -11.41 -8.30 17.24
C ILE A 444 -12.20 -9.60 17.09
N GLN A 445 -12.34 -10.36 18.18
CA GLN A 445 -13.05 -11.64 18.17
C GLN A 445 -14.51 -11.47 17.78
N LYS A 446 -15.19 -10.44 18.30
CA LYS A 446 -16.57 -10.11 17.95
C LYS A 446 -16.72 -9.91 16.44
N ASN A 447 -15.86 -9.08 15.81
CA ASN A 447 -15.91 -8.84 14.36
C ASN A 447 -15.68 -10.14 13.56
N LEU A 448 -14.73 -10.99 14.00
CA LEU A 448 -14.44 -12.26 13.32
C LEU A 448 -15.58 -13.28 13.49
N ASP A 449 -16.25 -13.30 14.63
CA ASP A 449 -17.41 -14.19 14.87
C ASP A 449 -18.63 -13.76 14.05
N GLU A 450 -18.84 -12.45 13.86
CA GLU A 450 -19.92 -11.92 13.02
C GLU A 450 -19.81 -12.34 11.56
N ILE A 451 -18.60 -12.41 10.99
CA ILE A 451 -18.41 -12.84 9.60
C ILE A 451 -18.37 -14.36 9.43
N GLY A 452 -18.04 -15.11 10.50
CA GLY A 452 -17.99 -16.57 10.47
C GLY A 452 -16.99 -17.15 9.48
N ASP A 453 -17.30 -18.37 8.95
CA ASP A 453 -16.49 -19.05 7.94
C ASP A 453 -17.13 -18.92 6.56
N LEU A 454 -16.67 -17.96 5.78
CA LEU A 454 -17.20 -17.62 4.46
C LEU A 454 -16.82 -18.63 3.37
N ALA A 455 -15.86 -19.53 3.62
CA ALA A 455 -15.45 -20.56 2.67
C ALA A 455 -16.36 -21.81 2.72
N LYS A 456 -17.15 -21.96 3.78
CA LYS A 456 -18.21 -22.98 3.86
C LYS A 456 -19.46 -22.52 3.14
#